data_b5fa08e10a89c96295f7598eb6e66d4d
#
_entry.id   b5fa08e10a89c96295f7598eb6e66d4d
#
_cell.length_a   1.000
_cell.length_b   1.000
_cell.length_c   1.000
_cell.angle_alpha   90.00
_cell.angle_beta   90.00
_cell.angle_gamma   90.00
#
_symmetry.space_group_name_H-M   'P 1'
#
loop_
_entity.id
_entity.type
_entity.pdbx_description
1 polymer ?
#
loop_
_entity_poly.entity_id
_entity_poly.type
_entity_poly.pdbx_seq_one_letter_code
_entity_poly.pdbx_strand_id
1 'polypeptide(L)'
;LFPCAYYHFCNPSHRLRVRHHWHEEVEIVYLYHGSFKLDINMEPYGTDRECFLFINSGELHSLRSLSMEFDEQAVVFSPSMLLFQDYDSIDESILLPLTQNKLTFPLFLDQTSPFFSAFRSCYQQISHIFSQSKETLITGEQILTDDVISQLQIKAGILQLIGILMEAGLMCQSPRTESQKITAIKTVLSYITDHYHEKLYVQDLASQVNMNEQYFCRFFKRSIGKTPIDYINDYRLNKVIRLLETGDAQITEICLECGFNNMGNFQRLFKRKTGITPLQYRKLYLSKKSE
;
A
#
# COMPACT_ATOMS: atom_id res chain seq x y z
N LEU A 1 -3.42 -15.54 -12.44
CA LEU A 1 -3.89 -14.18 -12.14
C LEU A 1 -2.97 -13.18 -12.82
N PHE A 2 -3.55 -12.13 -13.43
CA PHE A 2 -2.81 -11.03 -14.03
C PHE A 2 -2.13 -10.22 -12.92
N PRO A 3 -0.79 -10.05 -12.90
CA PRO A 3 -0.08 -9.47 -11.77
C PRO A 3 -0.06 -7.93 -11.82
N CYS A 4 -1.23 -7.34 -12.01
CA CYS A 4 -1.45 -5.90 -11.96
C CYS A 4 -2.82 -5.63 -11.33
N ALA A 5 -2.88 -4.62 -10.47
CA ALA A 5 -4.07 -4.20 -9.77
C ALA A 5 -4.20 -2.67 -9.76
N TYR A 6 -5.44 -2.19 -9.65
CA TYR A 6 -5.75 -0.78 -9.52
C TYR A 6 -6.54 -0.54 -8.23
N TYR A 7 -6.25 0.57 -7.59
CA TYR A 7 -6.96 1.08 -6.42
C TYR A 7 -7.37 2.52 -6.64
N HIS A 8 -8.53 2.89 -6.14
CA HIS A 8 -9.01 4.27 -6.16
C HIS A 8 -9.61 4.64 -4.80
N PHE A 9 -9.04 5.63 -4.16
CA PHE A 9 -9.52 6.16 -2.90
C PHE A 9 -9.97 7.61 -3.07
N CYS A 10 -11.26 7.81 -3.12
CA CYS A 10 -11.89 9.12 -3.14
C CYS A 10 -13.05 9.09 -2.15
N ASN A 11 -12.92 9.68 -0.98
CA ASN A 11 -14.03 9.67 -0.02
C ASN A 11 -13.98 10.86 0.95
N PRO A 12 -15.01 11.71 0.97
CA PRO A 12 -15.11 12.81 1.91
C PRO A 12 -15.41 12.38 3.36
N SER A 13 -15.79 11.12 3.59
CA SER A 13 -16.23 10.66 4.91
C SER A 13 -15.09 10.22 5.83
N HIS A 14 -13.95 9.79 5.29
CA HIS A 14 -12.83 9.25 6.06
C HIS A 14 -11.50 9.65 5.43
N ARG A 15 -10.51 9.96 6.26
CA ARG A 15 -9.14 10.21 5.79
C ARG A 15 -8.49 8.91 5.35
N LEU A 16 -7.79 8.95 4.23
CA LEU A 16 -6.94 7.85 3.78
C LEU A 16 -5.85 7.57 4.81
N ARG A 17 -5.62 6.32 5.10
CA ARG A 17 -4.53 5.87 5.95
C ARG A 17 -4.02 4.50 5.54
N VAL A 18 -3.00 4.49 4.71
CA VAL A 18 -2.19 3.31 4.39
C VAL A 18 -1.08 3.21 5.43
N ARG A 19 -0.95 2.06 6.09
CA ARG A 19 0.06 1.84 7.13
C ARG A 19 1.40 1.53 6.51
N HIS A 20 2.46 1.58 7.32
CA HIS A 20 3.74 1.05 6.93
C HIS A 20 3.60 -0.42 6.52
N HIS A 21 3.96 -0.69 5.28
CA HIS A 21 4.02 -2.01 4.68
C HIS A 21 5.02 -1.98 3.52
N TRP A 22 5.29 -3.11 2.94
CA TRP A 22 6.12 -3.26 1.77
C TRP A 22 5.63 -4.44 0.94
N HIS A 23 5.95 -4.45 -0.34
CA HIS A 23 5.65 -5.52 -1.29
C HIS A 23 6.68 -5.52 -2.42
N GLU A 24 6.74 -6.61 -3.19
CA GLU A 24 7.71 -6.77 -4.29
C GLU A 24 7.24 -6.11 -5.59
N GLU A 25 6.00 -5.68 -5.65
CA GLU A 25 5.45 -4.94 -6.77
C GLU A 25 5.95 -3.49 -6.77
N VAL A 26 5.96 -2.87 -7.96
CA VAL A 26 6.05 -1.42 -8.12
C VAL A 26 4.65 -0.83 -7.99
N GLU A 27 4.54 0.30 -7.29
CA GLU A 27 3.30 1.04 -7.17
C GLU A 27 3.49 2.45 -7.72
N ILE A 28 2.61 2.84 -8.66
CA ILE A 28 2.51 4.19 -9.20
C ILE A 28 1.26 4.84 -8.61
N VAL A 29 1.47 5.76 -7.68
CA VAL A 29 0.39 6.48 -6.99
C VAL A 29 0.16 7.83 -7.66
N TYR A 30 -1.05 8.09 -8.11
CA TYR A 30 -1.45 9.38 -8.63
C TYR A 30 -2.22 10.15 -7.55
N LEU A 31 -1.62 11.20 -7.04
CA LEU A 31 -2.21 12.12 -6.08
C LEU A 31 -2.80 13.31 -6.85
N TYR A 32 -4.07 13.17 -7.26
CA TYR A 32 -4.74 14.16 -8.10
C TYR A 32 -5.17 15.38 -7.30
N HIS A 33 -5.76 15.16 -6.12
CA HIS A 33 -6.27 16.22 -5.26
C HIS A 33 -6.07 15.88 -3.78
N GLY A 34 -5.76 16.91 -2.97
CA GLY A 34 -5.63 16.80 -1.53
C GLY A 34 -4.21 17.04 -1.02
N SER A 35 -4.06 17.04 0.31
CA SER A 35 -2.78 17.13 0.99
C SER A 35 -2.42 15.78 1.59
N PHE A 36 -1.20 15.32 1.37
CA PHE A 36 -0.75 14.00 1.80
C PHE A 36 0.56 14.08 2.58
N LYS A 37 0.70 13.17 3.52
CA LYS A 37 1.96 12.86 4.17
C LYS A 37 2.32 11.41 3.88
N LEU A 38 3.57 11.22 3.48
CA LEU A 38 4.15 9.94 3.10
C LEU A 38 5.35 9.65 3.99
N ASP A 39 5.67 8.38 4.12
CA ASP A 39 6.91 7.92 4.70
C ASP A 39 7.43 6.81 3.78
N ILE A 40 8.62 7.00 3.23
CA ILE A 40 9.26 6.03 2.33
C ILE A 40 10.63 5.72 2.87
N ASN A 41 10.87 4.45 3.20
CA ASN A 41 12.11 3.98 3.80
C ASN A 41 12.48 4.77 5.08
N MET A 42 11.47 5.14 5.90
CA MET A 42 11.58 5.94 7.13
C MET A 42 11.95 7.42 6.91
N GLU A 43 11.91 7.91 5.67
CA GLU A 43 12.08 9.32 5.37
C GLU A 43 10.70 9.95 5.09
N PRO A 44 10.35 11.04 5.82
CA PRO A 44 9.05 11.67 5.67
C PRO A 44 9.02 12.64 4.49
N TYR A 45 7.94 12.57 3.71
CA TYR A 45 7.63 13.48 2.61
C TYR A 45 6.23 14.07 2.77
N GLY A 46 5.93 15.13 2.04
CA GLY A 46 4.60 15.71 1.99
C GLY A 46 4.35 16.39 0.65
N THR A 47 3.11 16.38 0.20
CA THR A 47 2.67 17.09 -0.99
C THR A 47 1.25 17.61 -0.81
N ASP A 48 0.98 18.78 -1.39
CA ASP A 48 -0.34 19.41 -1.54
C ASP A 48 -0.65 19.72 -3.01
N ARG A 49 0.20 19.19 -3.92
CA ARG A 49 0.10 19.41 -5.36
C ARG A 49 -0.17 18.10 -6.08
N GLU A 50 -0.81 18.22 -7.23
CA GLU A 50 -0.97 17.12 -8.17
C GLU A 50 0.39 16.55 -8.57
N CYS A 51 0.59 15.26 -8.33
CA CYS A 51 1.85 14.57 -8.67
C CYS A 51 1.66 13.06 -8.76
N PHE A 52 2.61 12.40 -9.38
CA PHE A 52 2.84 10.97 -9.25
C PHE A 52 3.90 10.71 -8.20
N LEU A 53 3.65 9.73 -7.37
CA LEU A 53 4.58 9.13 -6.43
C LEU A 53 4.87 7.71 -6.88
N PHE A 54 6.12 7.31 -6.84
CA PHE A 54 6.54 5.96 -7.22
C PHE A 54 7.09 5.24 -6.00
N ILE A 55 6.56 4.06 -5.73
CA ILE A 55 7.06 3.12 -4.73
C ILE A 55 7.74 2.00 -5.50
N ASN A 56 9.04 1.89 -5.37
CA ASN A 56 9.79 0.83 -6.02
C ASN A 56 9.63 -0.50 -5.28
N SER A 57 9.90 -1.61 -5.96
CA SER A 57 9.86 -2.95 -5.38
C SER A 57 10.60 -3.00 -4.04
N GLY A 58 9.96 -3.56 -3.03
CA GLY A 58 10.52 -3.72 -1.70
C GLY A 58 10.63 -2.44 -0.86
N GLU A 59 10.17 -1.27 -1.29
CA GLU A 59 10.23 -0.06 -0.46
C GLU A 59 9.21 -0.09 0.67
N LEU A 60 9.70 0.11 1.90
CA LEU A 60 8.85 0.30 3.08
C LEU A 60 8.16 1.66 2.97
N HIS A 61 6.82 1.67 2.93
CA HIS A 61 6.08 2.92 2.73
C HIS A 61 4.80 3.01 3.54
N SER A 62 4.32 4.24 3.71
CA SER A 62 3.01 4.55 4.26
C SER A 62 2.48 5.86 3.64
N LEU A 63 1.15 5.99 3.55
CA LEU A 63 0.47 7.15 3.00
C LEU A 63 -0.71 7.55 3.89
N ARG A 64 -0.91 8.85 4.10
CA ARG A 64 -2.11 9.36 4.76
C ARG A 64 -2.54 10.69 4.16
N SER A 65 -3.85 10.87 3.98
CA SER A 65 -4.38 12.19 3.66
C SER A 65 -4.38 13.09 4.91
N LEU A 66 -4.06 14.35 4.72
CA LEU A 66 -4.19 15.40 5.73
C LEU A 66 -5.50 16.15 5.55
N SER A 67 -5.97 16.31 4.31
CA SER A 67 -7.29 16.84 3.95
C SER A 67 -8.38 15.79 4.08
N MET A 68 -9.63 16.23 4.22
CA MET A 68 -10.81 15.35 4.16
C MET A 68 -11.20 15.04 2.72
N GLU A 69 -11.12 16.04 1.84
CA GLU A 69 -11.30 15.87 0.41
C GLU A 69 -9.96 15.48 -0.21
N PHE A 70 -9.94 14.39 -0.92
CA PHE A 70 -8.78 13.87 -1.63
C PHE A 70 -9.20 12.92 -2.74
N ASP A 71 -8.34 12.78 -3.74
CA ASP A 71 -8.43 11.77 -4.79
C ASP A 71 -7.04 11.15 -4.97
N GLU A 72 -6.95 9.86 -4.72
CA GLU A 72 -5.73 9.07 -4.82
C GLU A 72 -6.04 7.80 -5.60
N GLN A 73 -5.21 7.52 -6.58
CA GLN A 73 -5.30 6.36 -7.44
C GLN A 73 -3.94 5.64 -7.47
N ALA A 74 -3.94 4.32 -7.44
CA ALA A 74 -2.71 3.55 -7.50
C ALA A 74 -2.80 2.40 -8.50
N VAL A 75 -1.78 2.26 -9.34
CA VAL A 75 -1.53 1.09 -10.17
C VAL A 75 -0.37 0.32 -9.54
N VAL A 76 -0.64 -0.92 -9.12
CA VAL A 76 0.34 -1.82 -8.51
C VAL A 76 0.61 -2.96 -9.46
N PHE A 77 1.86 -3.21 -9.82
CA PHE A 77 2.22 -4.24 -10.79
C PHE A 77 3.57 -4.92 -10.49
N SER A 78 3.66 -6.20 -10.81
CA SER A 78 4.94 -6.90 -10.77
C SER A 78 5.78 -6.55 -12.00
N PRO A 79 7.01 -6.02 -11.84
CA PRO A 79 7.87 -5.72 -12.99
C PRO A 79 8.16 -6.93 -13.88
N SER A 80 8.16 -8.14 -13.30
CA SER A 80 8.39 -9.38 -14.04
C SER A 80 7.33 -9.68 -15.11
N MET A 81 6.13 -9.10 -15.00
CA MET A 81 5.08 -9.27 -16.00
C MET A 81 5.40 -8.62 -17.35
N LEU A 82 6.36 -7.70 -17.36
CA LEU A 82 6.76 -6.95 -18.54
C LEU A 82 7.86 -7.64 -19.35
N LEU A 83 8.54 -8.65 -18.78
CA LEU A 83 9.61 -9.39 -19.44
C LEU A 83 9.09 -10.13 -20.67
N PHE A 84 9.92 -10.17 -21.73
CA PHE A 84 9.67 -10.92 -22.93
C PHE A 84 10.26 -12.34 -22.84
N GLN A 85 9.71 -13.29 -23.59
CA GLN A 85 10.25 -14.68 -23.62
C GLN A 85 11.58 -14.76 -24.34
N ASP A 86 11.71 -14.00 -25.44
CA ASP A 86 12.93 -13.91 -26.21
C ASP A 86 13.73 -12.73 -25.70
N TYR A 87 14.88 -13.02 -25.11
CA TYR A 87 15.79 -12.04 -24.54
C TYR A 87 16.27 -11.03 -25.57
N ASP A 88 15.95 -9.78 -25.37
CA ASP A 88 16.31 -8.67 -26.27
C ASP A 88 17.02 -7.52 -25.53
N SER A 89 17.35 -6.46 -26.26
CA SER A 89 18.04 -5.30 -25.70
C SER A 89 17.18 -4.50 -24.71
N ILE A 90 15.85 -4.60 -24.78
CA ILE A 90 14.91 -3.95 -23.84
C ILE A 90 14.95 -4.68 -22.51
N ASP A 91 14.88 -6.01 -22.56
CA ASP A 91 15.03 -6.83 -21.36
C ASP A 91 16.37 -6.58 -20.68
N GLU A 92 17.47 -6.62 -21.43
CA GLU A 92 18.82 -6.45 -20.88
C GLU A 92 19.03 -5.07 -20.25
N SER A 93 18.60 -4.01 -20.94
CA SER A 93 18.94 -2.64 -20.58
C SER A 93 17.95 -1.98 -19.62
N ILE A 94 16.69 -2.45 -19.59
CA ILE A 94 15.60 -1.79 -18.86
C ILE A 94 14.86 -2.76 -17.93
N LEU A 95 14.24 -3.83 -18.47
CA LEU A 95 13.27 -4.59 -17.72
C LEU A 95 13.92 -5.51 -16.66
N LEU A 96 15.01 -6.19 -16.97
CA LEU A 96 15.76 -6.98 -15.99
C LEU A 96 16.41 -6.11 -14.91
N PRO A 97 17.08 -4.98 -15.22
CA PRO A 97 17.52 -4.04 -14.19
C PRO A 97 16.38 -3.54 -13.29
N LEU A 98 15.18 -3.32 -13.85
CA LEU A 98 14.00 -2.92 -13.07
C LEU A 98 13.54 -4.02 -12.11
N THR A 99 13.45 -5.29 -12.57
CA THR A 99 13.10 -6.42 -11.70
C THR A 99 14.14 -6.69 -10.60
N GLN A 100 15.39 -6.29 -10.83
CA GLN A 100 16.51 -6.46 -9.90
C GLN A 100 16.77 -5.23 -9.01
N ASN A 101 15.91 -4.22 -9.07
CA ASN A 101 16.09 -2.93 -8.38
C ASN A 101 17.44 -2.22 -8.69
N LYS A 102 18.05 -2.51 -9.82
CA LYS A 102 19.23 -1.80 -10.35
C LYS A 102 18.84 -0.55 -11.13
N LEU A 103 17.67 -0.57 -11.73
CA LEU A 103 16.97 0.57 -12.30
C LEU A 103 15.72 0.83 -11.49
N THR A 104 15.47 2.08 -11.10
CA THR A 104 14.34 2.44 -10.23
C THR A 104 13.61 3.66 -10.76
N PHE A 105 12.33 3.74 -10.47
CA PHE A 105 11.51 4.91 -10.72
C PHE A 105 11.98 6.09 -9.86
N PRO A 106 11.76 7.35 -10.31
CA PRO A 106 11.98 8.53 -9.49
C PRO A 106 11.04 8.50 -8.26
N LEU A 107 11.30 9.33 -7.26
CA LEU A 107 10.39 9.42 -6.12
C LEU A 107 9.09 10.14 -6.50
N PHE A 108 9.20 11.25 -7.24
CA PHE A 108 8.06 12.07 -7.68
C PHE A 108 8.20 12.47 -9.14
N LEU A 109 7.04 12.67 -9.77
CA LEU A 109 6.89 13.39 -11.03
C LEU A 109 5.72 14.38 -10.85
N ASP A 110 5.97 15.66 -10.97
CA ASP A 110 4.99 16.72 -10.80
C ASP A 110 4.89 17.65 -12.03
N GLN A 111 4.02 18.64 -11.95
CA GLN A 111 3.74 19.58 -13.03
C GLN A 111 4.94 20.46 -13.45
N THR A 112 6.04 20.45 -12.70
CA THR A 112 7.27 21.14 -13.10
C THR A 112 8.02 20.42 -14.21
N SER A 113 7.77 19.13 -14.38
CA SER A 113 8.34 18.32 -15.47
C SER A 113 7.57 18.54 -16.78
N PRO A 114 8.26 18.79 -17.91
CA PRO A 114 7.62 18.87 -19.22
C PRO A 114 6.95 17.56 -19.65
N PHE A 115 7.32 16.43 -19.05
CA PHE A 115 6.79 15.10 -19.33
C PHE A 115 5.53 14.76 -18.52
N PHE A 116 5.18 15.58 -17.52
CA PHE A 116 4.06 15.30 -16.62
C PHE A 116 2.73 15.10 -17.37
N SER A 117 2.42 15.96 -18.34
CA SER A 117 1.16 15.87 -19.10
C SER A 117 1.06 14.59 -19.94
N ALA A 118 2.14 14.18 -20.58
CA ALA A 118 2.20 12.95 -21.36
C ALA A 118 2.05 11.72 -20.45
N PHE A 119 2.78 11.71 -19.33
CA PHE A 119 2.71 10.65 -18.34
C PHE A 119 1.29 10.52 -17.75
N ARG A 120 0.69 11.64 -17.34
CA ARG A 120 -0.68 11.68 -16.82
C ARG A 120 -1.69 11.13 -17.82
N SER A 121 -1.61 11.53 -19.11
CA SER A 121 -2.51 11.06 -20.14
C SER A 121 -2.42 9.54 -20.32
N CYS A 122 -1.22 8.99 -20.34
CA CYS A 122 -0.99 7.56 -20.44
C CYS A 122 -1.52 6.81 -19.19
N TYR A 123 -1.25 7.33 -17.99
CA TYR A 123 -1.75 6.77 -16.73
C TYR A 123 -3.29 6.74 -16.69
N GLN A 124 -3.95 7.82 -17.12
CA GLN A 124 -5.40 7.92 -17.17
C GLN A 124 -6.03 6.90 -18.14
N GLN A 125 -5.35 6.56 -19.23
CA GLN A 125 -5.81 5.47 -20.11
C GLN A 125 -5.79 4.12 -19.38
N ILE A 126 -4.73 3.83 -18.62
CA ILE A 126 -4.64 2.60 -17.82
C ILE A 126 -5.74 2.58 -16.74
N SER A 127 -5.92 3.65 -15.98
CA SER A 127 -6.95 3.72 -14.95
C SER A 127 -8.37 3.59 -15.51
N HIS A 128 -8.60 4.14 -16.71
CA HIS A 128 -9.89 4.02 -17.41
C HIS A 128 -10.22 2.56 -17.79
N ILE A 129 -9.22 1.78 -18.23
CA ILE A 129 -9.41 0.34 -18.55
C ILE A 129 -9.90 -0.41 -17.30
N PHE A 130 -9.28 -0.18 -16.15
CA PHE A 130 -9.71 -0.79 -14.89
C PHE A 130 -11.12 -0.33 -14.48
N SER A 131 -11.45 0.94 -14.70
CA SER A 131 -12.75 1.51 -14.33
C SER A 131 -13.90 0.92 -15.15
N GLN A 132 -13.66 0.53 -16.40
CA GLN A 132 -14.66 -0.15 -17.25
C GLN A 132 -14.94 -1.60 -16.80
N SER A 133 -14.04 -2.20 -16.05
CA SER A 133 -14.17 -3.60 -15.60
C SER A 133 -15.17 -3.78 -14.45
N LYS A 134 -15.66 -2.70 -13.83
CA LYS A 134 -16.67 -2.73 -12.74
C LYS A 134 -17.71 -1.63 -12.93
N GLU A 135 -19.00 -2.00 -12.79
CA GLU A 135 -20.13 -1.06 -12.85
C GLU A 135 -20.13 -0.04 -11.69
N THR A 136 -19.53 -0.38 -10.55
CA THR A 136 -19.42 0.50 -9.38
C THR A 136 -18.05 0.37 -8.73
N LEU A 137 -17.29 1.46 -8.74
CA LEU A 137 -16.01 1.54 -8.04
C LEU A 137 -16.28 1.69 -6.52
N ILE A 138 -15.94 0.67 -5.75
CA ILE A 138 -15.96 0.77 -4.29
C ILE A 138 -14.61 1.33 -3.86
N THR A 139 -14.64 2.45 -3.16
CA THR A 139 -13.43 3.11 -2.64
C THR A 139 -12.54 2.15 -1.87
N GLY A 140 -11.29 2.00 -2.33
CA GLY A 140 -10.27 1.19 -1.68
C GLY A 140 -10.35 -0.31 -1.94
N GLU A 141 -11.23 -0.79 -2.81
CA GLU A 141 -11.17 -2.17 -3.29
C GLU A 141 -10.09 -2.35 -4.36
N GLN A 142 -9.50 -3.52 -4.34
CA GLN A 142 -8.61 -3.97 -5.40
C GLN A 142 -9.41 -4.29 -6.65
N ILE A 143 -9.08 -3.61 -7.76
CA ILE A 143 -9.68 -3.86 -9.05
C ILE A 143 -8.72 -4.67 -9.89
N LEU A 144 -9.18 -5.82 -10.35
CA LEU A 144 -8.46 -6.73 -11.23
C LEU A 144 -9.22 -6.83 -12.55
N THR A 145 -8.52 -7.20 -13.62
CA THR A 145 -9.15 -7.54 -14.90
C THR A 145 -8.74 -8.93 -15.36
N ASP A 146 -9.74 -9.71 -15.78
CA ASP A 146 -9.54 -11.04 -16.37
C ASP A 146 -9.64 -10.97 -17.92
N ASP A 147 -10.03 -9.82 -18.49
CA ASP A 147 -10.10 -9.61 -19.93
C ASP A 147 -8.71 -9.49 -20.55
N VAL A 148 -8.41 -10.38 -21.49
CA VAL A 148 -7.08 -10.47 -22.14
C VAL A 148 -6.73 -9.21 -22.93
N ILE A 149 -7.72 -8.55 -23.55
CA ILE A 149 -7.48 -7.30 -24.31
C ILE A 149 -7.10 -6.19 -23.36
N SER A 150 -7.84 -6.05 -22.24
CA SER A 150 -7.52 -5.09 -21.18
C SER A 150 -6.13 -5.36 -20.58
N GLN A 151 -5.76 -6.62 -20.33
CA GLN A 151 -4.43 -6.99 -19.85
C GLN A 151 -3.33 -6.57 -20.84
N LEU A 152 -3.54 -6.77 -22.13
CA LEU A 152 -2.60 -6.35 -23.18
C LEU A 152 -2.43 -4.82 -23.20
N GLN A 153 -3.54 -4.09 -23.14
CA GLN A 153 -3.54 -2.63 -23.14
C GLN A 153 -2.86 -2.05 -21.90
N ILE A 154 -3.08 -2.64 -20.72
CA ILE A 154 -2.42 -2.26 -19.46
C ILE A 154 -0.90 -2.48 -19.57
N LYS A 155 -0.45 -3.63 -20.07
CA LYS A 155 0.98 -3.89 -20.29
C LYS A 155 1.59 -2.87 -21.23
N ALA A 156 0.95 -2.60 -22.37
CA ALA A 156 1.41 -1.60 -23.33
C ALA A 156 1.51 -0.21 -22.71
N GLY A 157 0.49 0.19 -21.93
CA GLY A 157 0.49 1.46 -21.20
C GLY A 157 1.61 1.58 -20.18
N ILE A 158 1.87 0.53 -19.38
CA ILE A 158 2.97 0.54 -18.40
C ILE A 158 4.33 0.64 -19.12
N LEU A 159 4.55 -0.08 -20.22
CA LEU A 159 5.76 0.05 -21.03
C LEU A 159 5.92 1.47 -21.57
N GLN A 160 4.83 2.10 -22.02
CA GLN A 160 4.84 3.49 -22.47
C GLN A 160 5.18 4.47 -21.33
N LEU A 161 4.64 4.27 -20.10
CA LEU A 161 5.02 5.07 -18.93
C LEU A 161 6.52 4.97 -18.63
N ILE A 162 7.09 3.75 -18.69
CA ILE A 162 8.54 3.55 -18.53
C ILE A 162 9.30 4.28 -19.63
N GLY A 163 8.88 4.18 -20.90
CA GLY A 163 9.47 4.88 -22.03
C GLY A 163 9.53 6.39 -21.84
N ILE A 164 8.43 7.01 -21.37
CA ILE A 164 8.36 8.45 -21.07
C ILE A 164 9.40 8.83 -19.99
N LEU A 165 9.53 8.04 -18.92
CA LEU A 165 10.50 8.32 -17.86
C LEU A 165 11.96 8.11 -18.31
N MET A 166 12.20 7.12 -19.18
CA MET A 166 13.52 6.90 -19.79
C MET A 166 13.91 8.06 -20.71
N GLU A 167 13.02 8.53 -21.56
CA GLU A 167 13.22 9.69 -22.42
C GLU A 167 13.50 10.97 -21.62
N ALA A 168 12.77 11.12 -20.51
CA ALA A 168 12.97 12.22 -19.57
C ALA A 168 14.29 12.15 -18.77
N GLY A 169 15.01 11.02 -18.82
CA GLY A 169 16.20 10.79 -18.01
C GLY A 169 15.92 10.74 -16.49
N LEU A 170 14.69 10.39 -16.11
CA LEU A 170 14.24 10.40 -14.71
C LEU A 170 14.42 9.05 -14.01
N MET A 171 14.65 7.97 -14.76
CA MET A 171 14.93 6.68 -14.15
C MET A 171 16.33 6.69 -13.49
N CYS A 172 16.39 6.16 -12.28
CA CYS A 172 17.62 6.20 -11.47
C CYS A 172 18.36 4.86 -11.54
N GLN A 173 19.65 4.91 -11.92
CA GLN A 173 20.55 3.79 -11.75
C GLN A 173 21.18 3.88 -10.37
N SER A 174 20.75 3.04 -9.44
CA SER A 174 21.39 2.98 -8.12
C SER A 174 21.22 1.60 -7.51
N PRO A 175 22.31 0.96 -7.07
CA PRO A 175 22.20 -0.15 -6.14
C PRO A 175 21.72 0.45 -4.80
N ARG A 176 20.42 0.44 -4.52
CA ARG A 176 19.92 0.77 -3.18
C ARG A 176 20.37 -0.34 -2.24
N THR A 177 21.45 -0.12 -1.53
CA THR A 177 21.80 -0.95 -0.39
C THR A 177 20.74 -0.67 0.70
N GLU A 178 19.85 -1.62 0.89
CA GLU A 178 18.83 -1.49 1.93
C GLU A 178 19.50 -1.29 3.30
N SER A 179 19.11 -0.25 4.01
CA SER A 179 19.70 0.02 5.32
C SER A 179 19.30 -1.10 6.29
N GLN A 180 20.23 -1.53 7.15
CA GLN A 180 19.97 -2.53 8.19
C GLN A 180 18.74 -2.20 9.06
N LYS A 181 18.43 -0.90 9.20
CA LYS A 181 17.24 -0.45 9.93
C LYS A 181 15.95 -0.78 9.20
N ILE A 182 15.91 -0.62 7.88
CA ILE A 182 14.76 -0.95 7.03
C ILE A 182 14.55 -2.45 7.06
N THR A 183 15.61 -3.23 6.84
CA THR A 183 15.55 -4.70 6.92
C THR A 183 15.02 -5.16 8.28
N ALA A 184 15.51 -4.60 9.36
CA ALA A 184 15.04 -4.93 10.71
C ALA A 184 13.53 -4.63 10.89
N ILE A 185 13.06 -3.47 10.42
CA ILE A 185 11.63 -3.14 10.48
C ILE A 185 10.80 -4.10 9.63
N LYS A 186 11.21 -4.40 8.41
CA LYS A 186 10.52 -5.38 7.55
C LYS A 186 10.40 -6.73 8.19
N THR A 187 11.50 -7.26 8.77
CA THR A 187 11.51 -8.52 9.51
C THR A 187 10.46 -8.53 10.62
N VAL A 188 10.39 -7.47 11.42
CA VAL A 188 9.41 -7.35 12.51
C VAL A 188 7.98 -7.24 11.98
N LEU A 189 7.75 -6.44 10.93
CA LEU A 189 6.42 -6.29 10.34
C LEU A 189 5.92 -7.60 9.72
N SER A 190 6.78 -8.34 9.01
CA SER A 190 6.45 -9.68 8.50
C SER A 190 6.10 -10.62 9.63
N TYR A 191 6.94 -10.69 10.67
CA TYR A 191 6.66 -11.53 11.85
C TYR A 191 5.30 -11.20 12.49
N ILE A 192 4.95 -9.91 12.64
CA ILE A 192 3.64 -9.50 13.14
C ILE A 192 2.51 -9.96 12.19
N THR A 193 2.72 -9.84 10.88
CA THR A 193 1.73 -10.26 9.87
C THR A 193 1.45 -11.75 9.91
N ASP A 194 2.47 -12.56 10.14
CA ASP A 194 2.36 -14.02 10.16
C ASP A 194 1.78 -14.53 11.49
N HIS A 195 2.07 -13.82 12.61
CA HIS A 195 1.75 -14.28 13.97
C HIS A 195 0.73 -13.40 14.72
N TYR A 196 0.05 -12.43 14.05
CA TYR A 196 -0.85 -11.49 14.74
C TYR A 196 -1.98 -12.15 15.53
N HIS A 197 -2.42 -13.34 15.13
CA HIS A 197 -3.47 -14.12 15.79
C HIS A 197 -3.00 -14.77 17.09
N GLU A 198 -1.69 -14.88 17.31
CA GLU A 198 -1.06 -15.47 18.49
C GLU A 198 -0.80 -14.43 19.59
N LYS A 199 -0.40 -14.91 20.76
CA LYS A 199 0.06 -14.02 21.83
C LYS A 199 1.48 -13.54 21.55
N LEU A 200 1.61 -12.30 21.10
CA LEU A 200 2.88 -11.67 20.80
C LEU A 200 3.40 -10.86 21.98
N TYR A 201 4.65 -11.10 22.36
CA TYR A 201 5.38 -10.30 23.34
C TYR A 201 6.40 -9.39 22.66
N VAL A 202 6.67 -8.24 23.25
CA VAL A 202 7.67 -7.30 22.72
C VAL A 202 9.05 -7.93 22.65
N GLN A 203 9.37 -8.81 23.59
CA GLN A 203 10.62 -9.55 23.62
C GLN A 203 10.80 -10.46 22.41
N ASP A 204 9.71 -11.11 21.94
CA ASP A 204 9.75 -11.98 20.76
C ASP A 204 10.11 -11.17 19.51
N LEU A 205 9.48 -10.00 19.36
CA LEU A 205 9.77 -9.08 18.26
C LEU A 205 11.21 -8.54 18.32
N ALA A 206 11.69 -8.19 19.48
CA ALA A 206 13.04 -7.68 19.68
C ALA A 206 14.10 -8.75 19.33
N SER A 207 13.82 -10.02 19.67
CA SER A 207 14.71 -11.13 19.37
C SER A 207 14.85 -11.39 17.86
N GLN A 208 13.80 -11.16 17.06
CA GLN A 208 13.84 -11.30 15.59
C GLN A 208 14.94 -10.43 14.94
N VAL A 209 15.31 -9.34 15.60
CA VAL A 209 16.25 -8.34 15.08
C VAL A 209 17.48 -8.17 16.00
N ASN A 210 17.72 -9.12 16.89
CA ASN A 210 18.85 -9.13 17.84
C ASN A 210 18.98 -7.84 18.66
N MET A 211 17.85 -7.27 19.08
CA MET A 211 17.82 -6.05 19.92
C MET A 211 17.31 -6.39 21.32
N ASN A 212 17.80 -5.65 22.34
CA ASN A 212 17.12 -5.69 23.62
C ASN A 212 15.77 -4.96 23.56
N GLU A 213 14.82 -5.36 24.40
CA GLU A 213 13.43 -4.89 24.38
C GLU A 213 13.30 -3.36 24.47
N GLN A 214 14.08 -2.73 25.38
CA GLN A 214 13.99 -1.27 25.56
C GLN A 214 14.51 -0.49 24.36
N TYR A 215 15.60 -0.94 23.74
CA TYR A 215 16.14 -0.34 22.53
C TYR A 215 15.17 -0.56 21.36
N PHE A 216 14.65 -1.78 21.22
CA PHE A 216 13.67 -2.14 20.20
C PHE A 216 12.41 -1.27 20.29
N CYS A 217 11.83 -1.08 21.47
CA CYS A 217 10.63 -0.22 21.63
C CYS A 217 10.89 1.21 21.14
N ARG A 218 12.04 1.79 21.48
CA ARG A 218 12.41 3.14 21.03
C ARG A 218 12.66 3.18 19.52
N PHE A 219 13.40 2.21 19.02
CA PHE A 219 13.69 2.05 17.59
C PHE A 219 12.39 1.93 16.78
N PHE A 220 11.52 0.98 17.13
CA PHE A 220 10.25 0.75 16.45
C PHE A 220 9.34 1.99 16.49
N LYS A 221 9.19 2.63 17.66
CA LYS A 221 8.39 3.84 17.79
C LYS A 221 8.93 5.00 16.95
N ARG A 222 10.25 5.14 16.86
CA ARG A 222 10.89 6.17 16.03
C ARG A 222 10.68 5.89 14.54
N SER A 223 10.75 4.63 14.12
CA SER A 223 10.63 4.21 12.72
C SER A 223 9.19 4.21 12.23
N ILE A 224 8.24 3.74 13.05
CA ILE A 224 6.83 3.51 12.67
C ILE A 224 5.87 4.59 13.24
N GLY A 225 6.35 5.40 14.16
CA GLY A 225 5.54 6.43 14.83
C GLY A 225 4.61 5.88 15.93
N LYS A 226 4.62 4.58 16.23
CA LYS A 226 3.79 3.89 17.22
C LYS A 226 4.60 2.89 18.02
N THR A 227 4.13 2.56 19.25
CA THR A 227 4.69 1.43 19.97
C THR A 227 4.40 0.11 19.28
N PRO A 228 5.22 -0.95 19.48
CA PRO A 228 4.94 -2.28 18.92
C PRO A 228 3.55 -2.80 19.28
N ILE A 229 3.11 -2.65 20.52
CA ILE A 229 1.80 -3.09 21.00
C ILE A 229 0.66 -2.31 20.34
N ASP A 230 0.79 -0.99 20.16
CA ASP A 230 -0.21 -0.18 19.48
C ASP A 230 -0.30 -0.59 17.99
N TYR A 231 0.82 -0.91 17.36
CA TYR A 231 0.85 -1.38 15.97
C TYR A 231 0.15 -2.73 15.83
N ILE A 232 0.47 -3.72 16.68
CA ILE A 232 -0.19 -5.04 16.69
C ILE A 232 -1.70 -4.88 16.89
N ASN A 233 -2.12 -4.08 17.88
CA ASN A 233 -3.53 -3.85 18.14
C ASN A 233 -4.24 -3.18 16.95
N ASP A 234 -3.62 -2.21 16.31
CA ASP A 234 -4.14 -1.56 15.11
C ASP A 234 -4.23 -2.54 13.92
N TYR A 235 -3.26 -3.44 13.78
CA TYR A 235 -3.26 -4.48 12.75
C TYR A 235 -4.43 -5.44 12.94
N ARG A 236 -4.59 -5.97 14.16
CA ARG A 236 -5.70 -6.85 14.56
C ARG A 236 -7.07 -6.21 14.35
N LEU A 237 -7.24 -4.95 14.78
CA LEU A 237 -8.49 -4.22 14.61
C LEU A 237 -8.89 -4.06 13.14
N ASN A 238 -7.93 -3.86 12.24
CA ASN A 238 -8.27 -3.77 10.81
C ASN A 238 -8.68 -5.13 10.24
N LYS A 239 -8.07 -6.24 10.72
CA LYS A 239 -8.52 -7.58 10.33
C LYS A 239 -9.96 -7.81 10.82
N VAL A 240 -10.26 -7.44 12.08
CA VAL A 240 -11.63 -7.51 12.61
C VAL A 240 -12.60 -6.68 11.76
N ILE A 241 -12.26 -5.45 11.40
CA ILE A 241 -13.12 -4.58 10.59
C ILE A 241 -13.44 -5.27 9.26
N ARG A 242 -12.45 -5.80 8.55
CA ARG A 242 -12.67 -6.54 7.30
C ARG A 242 -13.59 -7.76 7.48
N LEU A 243 -13.38 -8.55 8.53
CA LEU A 243 -14.23 -9.72 8.82
C LEU A 243 -15.66 -9.33 9.21
N LEU A 244 -15.87 -8.17 9.85
CA LEU A 244 -17.21 -7.64 10.14
C LEU A 244 -17.94 -7.17 8.87
N GLU A 245 -17.20 -6.76 7.85
CA GLU A 245 -17.72 -6.27 6.55
C GLU A 245 -18.04 -7.41 5.57
N THR A 246 -17.33 -8.53 5.67
CA THR A 246 -17.40 -9.63 4.69
C THR A 246 -18.12 -10.88 5.18
N GLY A 247 -18.36 -11.03 6.49
CA GLY A 247 -18.85 -12.28 7.07
C GLY A 247 -19.87 -12.12 8.18
N ASP A 248 -20.59 -13.22 8.44
CA ASP A 248 -21.65 -13.31 9.47
C ASP A 248 -21.18 -13.99 10.77
N ALA A 249 -19.88 -14.34 10.87
CA ALA A 249 -19.30 -14.98 12.04
C ALA A 249 -19.56 -14.15 13.32
N GLN A 250 -19.67 -14.80 14.48
CA GLN A 250 -19.93 -14.10 15.74
C GLN A 250 -18.78 -13.14 16.07
N ILE A 251 -19.10 -11.95 16.64
CA ILE A 251 -18.10 -10.94 16.99
C ILE A 251 -17.05 -11.51 17.96
N THR A 252 -17.46 -12.42 18.85
CA THR A 252 -16.55 -13.11 19.78
C THR A 252 -15.57 -14.02 19.05
N GLU A 253 -16.01 -14.74 18.05
CA GLU A 253 -15.16 -15.61 17.21
C GLU A 253 -14.15 -14.79 16.42
N ILE A 254 -14.61 -13.76 15.71
CA ILE A 254 -13.75 -12.82 14.98
C ILE A 254 -12.69 -12.19 15.90
N CYS A 255 -13.10 -11.81 17.13
CA CYS A 255 -12.22 -11.24 18.12
C CYS A 255 -11.08 -12.20 18.49
N LEU A 256 -11.41 -13.46 18.79
CA LEU A 256 -10.44 -14.49 19.14
C LEU A 256 -9.53 -14.86 17.97
N GLU A 257 -10.11 -15.04 16.79
CA GLU A 257 -9.38 -15.33 15.54
C GLU A 257 -8.35 -14.23 15.22
N CYS A 258 -8.69 -12.97 15.49
CA CYS A 258 -7.78 -11.85 15.33
C CYS A 258 -6.79 -11.66 16.51
N GLY A 259 -6.72 -12.60 17.45
CA GLY A 259 -5.73 -12.59 18.54
C GLY A 259 -6.08 -11.69 19.72
N PHE A 260 -7.34 -11.28 19.90
CA PHE A 260 -7.80 -10.58 21.08
C PHE A 260 -8.31 -11.55 22.15
N ASN A 261 -7.50 -11.78 23.17
CA ASN A 261 -7.86 -12.68 24.29
C ASN A 261 -8.69 -12.00 25.40
N ASN A 262 -8.93 -10.70 25.30
CA ASN A 262 -9.73 -9.93 26.28
C ASN A 262 -10.76 -9.09 25.56
N MET A 263 -12.04 -9.50 25.66
CA MET A 263 -13.18 -8.87 25.01
C MET A 263 -13.37 -7.41 25.45
N GLY A 264 -13.20 -7.10 26.73
CA GLY A 264 -13.34 -5.72 27.23
C GLY A 264 -12.28 -4.78 26.65
N ASN A 265 -11.03 -5.23 26.56
CA ASN A 265 -9.96 -4.47 25.93
C ASN A 265 -10.22 -4.28 24.43
N PHE A 266 -10.66 -5.34 23.75
CA PHE A 266 -11.03 -5.28 22.33
C PHE A 266 -12.14 -4.24 22.09
N GLN A 267 -13.25 -4.30 22.82
CA GLN A 267 -14.37 -3.36 22.66
C GLN A 267 -13.93 -1.91 22.87
N ARG A 268 -13.11 -1.66 23.89
CA ARG A 268 -12.55 -0.33 24.19
C ARG A 268 -11.65 0.17 23.02
N LEU A 269 -10.78 -0.67 22.52
CA LEU A 269 -9.87 -0.33 21.41
C LEU A 269 -10.65 -0.10 20.10
N PHE A 270 -11.63 -0.96 19.82
CA PHE A 270 -12.48 -0.85 18.63
C PHE A 270 -13.28 0.45 18.65
N LYS A 271 -13.98 0.75 19.78
CA LYS A 271 -14.75 1.98 19.93
C LYS A 271 -13.85 3.23 19.85
N ARG A 272 -12.65 3.19 20.43
CA ARG A 272 -11.68 4.29 20.30
C ARG A 272 -11.27 4.53 18.83
N LYS A 273 -11.20 3.48 18.02
CA LYS A 273 -10.80 3.55 16.63
C LYS A 273 -11.92 3.98 15.68
N THR A 274 -13.10 3.43 15.86
CA THR A 274 -14.26 3.59 14.95
C THR A 274 -15.31 4.57 15.45
N GLY A 275 -15.24 4.97 16.71
CA GLY A 275 -16.26 5.79 17.38
C GLY A 275 -17.47 5.01 17.93
N ILE A 276 -17.72 3.79 17.45
CA ILE A 276 -18.91 2.97 17.75
C ILE A 276 -18.52 1.55 18.17
N THR A 277 -19.49 0.78 18.68
CA THR A 277 -19.24 -0.62 19.05
C THR A 277 -19.16 -1.53 17.82
N PRO A 278 -18.51 -2.71 17.92
CA PRO A 278 -18.44 -3.67 16.81
C PRO A 278 -19.81 -4.08 16.25
N LEU A 279 -20.81 -4.24 17.13
CA LEU A 279 -22.18 -4.59 16.73
C LEU A 279 -22.88 -3.45 15.97
N GLN A 280 -22.70 -2.20 16.43
CA GLN A 280 -23.21 -1.02 15.73
C GLN A 280 -22.52 -0.86 14.37
N TYR A 281 -21.20 -1.09 14.30
CA TYR A 281 -20.44 -1.02 13.07
C TYR A 281 -20.98 -2.01 12.03
N ARG A 282 -21.15 -3.29 12.40
CA ARG A 282 -21.71 -4.32 11.51
C ARG A 282 -23.10 -3.95 10.99
N LYS A 283 -24.00 -3.49 11.88
CA LYS A 283 -25.36 -3.09 11.48
C LYS A 283 -25.35 -1.95 10.46
N LEU A 284 -24.53 -0.93 10.69
CA LEU A 284 -24.41 0.22 9.77
C LEU A 284 -23.84 -0.18 8.42
N TYR A 285 -22.89 -1.12 8.41
CA TYR A 285 -22.28 -1.58 7.15
C TYR A 285 -23.26 -2.43 6.35
N LEU A 286 -23.98 -3.35 6.98
CA LEU A 286 -24.97 -4.19 6.32
C LEU A 286 -26.17 -3.39 5.79
N SER A 287 -26.63 -2.33 6.50
CA SER A 287 -27.70 -1.45 6.00
C SER A 287 -27.29 -0.70 4.73
N LYS A 288 -26.05 -0.22 4.65
CA LYS A 288 -25.50 0.46 3.45
C LYS A 288 -25.31 -0.45 2.23
N LYS A 289 -25.19 -1.76 2.45
CA LYS A 289 -25.01 -2.75 1.36
C LYS A 289 -26.36 -3.23 0.79
N SER A 290 -27.46 -2.90 1.47
CA SER A 290 -28.85 -3.27 1.09
C SER A 290 -29.58 -2.14 0.36
N GLU A 291 -28.99 -0.94 0.27
CA GLU A 291 -29.40 0.20 -0.53
C GLU A 291 -28.61 0.25 -1.84
#